data_065b31e4e5bc2e167845022f383049a7
#
_entry.id   065b31e4e5bc2e167845022f383049a7
#
_cell.length_a   1.000
_cell.length_b   1.000
_cell.length_c   1.000
_cell.angle_alpha   90.00
_cell.angle_beta   90.00
_cell.angle_gamma   90.00
#
_symmetry.space_group_name_H-M   'P 1'
#
loop_
_entity.id
_entity.type
_entity.pdbx_description
1 polymer ?
#
loop_
_entity_poly.entity_id
_entity_poly.type
_entity_poly.pdbx_seq_one_letter_code
_entity_poly.pdbx_strand_id
1 'polypeptide(L)'
;FVAAPLILFDKLMYPAVWFLNHVANWVLHKLGVEAASEAEEAHNEDEIRILMEESHKHGYIDKTELTYLDNVFDFSDRRASDIMVPRTDMICLYLEDSWEDNIKTALEERMTRYPICDEDKDHIIGFLHIKDLLRSLNAGERPDLRSLARKVLLVPESLPISKLLRLSLIHI
;
A
#
# COMPACT_ATOMS: atom_id res chain seq x y z
N PHE A 1 47.64 22.48 8.31
CA PHE A 1 48.98 22.10 7.85
C PHE A 1 49.01 20.79 7.04
N VAL A 2 48.01 19.90 7.16
CA VAL A 2 47.95 18.60 6.46
C VAL A 2 47.36 18.70 5.05
N ALA A 3 46.58 19.73 4.74
CA ALA A 3 45.89 19.84 3.48
C ALA A 3 46.81 20.08 2.28
N ALA A 4 47.87 20.87 2.44
CA ALA A 4 48.78 21.20 1.34
C ALA A 4 49.57 19.98 0.79
N PRO A 5 50.17 19.08 1.61
CA PRO A 5 50.79 17.88 1.09
C PRO A 5 49.81 16.88 0.47
N LEU A 6 48.56 16.82 0.95
CA LEU A 6 47.52 15.98 0.37
C LEU A 6 47.11 16.48 -1.03
N ILE A 7 46.92 17.76 -1.19
CA ILE A 7 46.58 18.38 -2.52
C ILE A 7 47.75 18.18 -3.52
N LEU A 8 48.99 18.28 -3.05
CA LEU A 8 50.17 18.05 -3.91
C LEU A 8 50.24 16.57 -4.36
N PHE A 9 49.96 15.64 -3.42
CA PHE A 9 49.94 14.22 -3.69
C PHE A 9 48.82 13.87 -4.69
N ASP A 10 47.61 14.40 -4.46
CA ASP A 10 46.46 14.20 -5.36
C ASP A 10 46.77 14.70 -6.78
N LYS A 11 47.36 15.89 -6.88
CA LYS A 11 47.73 16.47 -8.20
C LYS A 11 48.84 15.69 -8.92
N LEU A 12 49.77 15.06 -8.15
CA LEU A 12 50.82 14.24 -8.71
C LEU A 12 50.31 12.86 -9.14
N MET A 13 49.34 12.28 -8.39
CA MET A 13 48.77 10.98 -8.68
C MET A 13 47.62 11.03 -9.73
N TYR A 14 47.02 12.19 -9.92
CA TYR A 14 45.89 12.38 -10.84
C TYR A 14 46.16 11.80 -12.25
N PRO A 15 47.31 12.07 -12.93
CA PRO A 15 47.56 11.52 -14.24
C PRO A 15 47.69 9.98 -14.24
N ALA A 16 48.24 9.39 -13.17
CA ALA A 16 48.36 7.96 -13.04
C ALA A 16 46.98 7.29 -12.83
N VAL A 17 46.15 7.87 -11.97
CA VAL A 17 44.75 7.42 -11.76
C VAL A 17 43.93 7.57 -13.04
N TRP A 18 44.05 8.71 -13.72
CA TRP A 18 43.36 8.93 -14.99
C TRP A 18 43.76 7.90 -16.05
N PHE A 19 45.04 7.60 -16.16
CA PHE A 19 45.56 6.60 -17.11
C PHE A 19 45.01 5.21 -16.79
N LEU A 20 45.07 4.78 -15.52
CA LEU A 20 44.55 3.48 -15.06
C LEU A 20 43.06 3.35 -15.37
N ASN A 21 42.27 4.36 -15.03
CA ASN A 21 40.83 4.37 -15.32
C ASN A 21 40.53 4.30 -16.82
N HIS A 22 41.32 5.01 -17.63
CA HIS A 22 41.15 5.01 -19.08
C HIS A 22 41.46 3.64 -19.69
N VAL A 23 42.54 3.00 -19.23
CA VAL A 23 42.92 1.65 -19.67
C VAL A 23 41.89 0.64 -19.21
N ALA A 24 41.43 0.73 -17.95
CA ALA A 24 40.41 -0.18 -17.41
C ALA A 24 39.09 -0.07 -18.19
N ASN A 25 38.63 1.14 -18.44
CA ASN A 25 37.41 1.38 -19.21
C ASN A 25 37.54 0.93 -20.68
N TRP A 26 38.72 1.12 -21.29
CA TRP A 26 38.97 0.61 -22.63
C TRP A 26 38.93 -0.91 -22.71
N VAL A 27 39.51 -1.61 -21.72
CA VAL A 27 39.47 -3.07 -21.62
C VAL A 27 38.02 -3.56 -21.40
N LEU A 28 37.27 -2.95 -20.48
CA LEU A 28 35.88 -3.28 -20.20
C LEU A 28 35.00 -3.11 -21.46
N HIS A 29 35.16 -1.98 -22.15
CA HIS A 29 34.44 -1.72 -23.39
C HIS A 29 34.74 -2.75 -24.49
N LYS A 30 36.00 -3.23 -24.56
CA LYS A 30 36.42 -4.25 -25.52
C LYS A 30 35.91 -5.64 -25.17
N LEU A 31 35.64 -5.90 -23.88
CA LEU A 31 35.04 -7.13 -23.36
C LEU A 31 33.51 -7.11 -23.42
N GLY A 32 32.89 -5.99 -23.86
CA GLY A 32 31.42 -5.83 -23.92
C GLY A 32 30.77 -5.65 -22.54
N VAL A 33 31.54 -5.30 -21.52
CA VAL A 33 31.04 -4.96 -20.19
C VAL A 33 30.91 -3.45 -20.13
N GLU A 34 29.69 -2.95 -20.11
CA GLU A 34 29.46 -1.53 -19.78
C GLU A 34 29.92 -1.27 -18.36
N ALA A 35 30.86 -0.33 -18.18
CA ALA A 35 31.24 0.12 -16.85
C ALA A 35 29.98 0.69 -16.20
N ALA A 36 29.49 0.06 -15.14
CA ALA A 36 28.38 0.58 -14.35
C ALA A 36 28.74 2.04 -13.94
N SER A 37 28.02 3.00 -14.50
CA SER A 37 28.12 4.39 -14.07
C SER A 37 27.68 4.42 -12.61
N GLU A 38 28.46 4.99 -11.71
CA GLU A 38 28.08 5.20 -10.30
C GLU A 38 26.72 5.96 -10.17
N ALA A 39 26.23 6.53 -11.27
CA ALA A 39 24.93 7.20 -11.37
C ALA A 39 23.75 6.23 -11.66
N GLU A 40 23.99 4.96 -11.95
CA GLU A 40 22.97 3.95 -12.29
C GLU A 40 22.81 2.84 -11.26
N GLU A 41 23.35 2.96 -10.07
CA GLU A 41 23.01 2.05 -8.97
C GLU A 41 21.59 2.37 -8.46
N ALA A 42 20.61 1.95 -9.27
CA ALA A 42 19.24 1.84 -8.76
C ALA A 42 19.26 0.77 -7.65
N HIS A 43 19.28 1.22 -6.41
CA HIS A 43 19.21 0.32 -5.26
C HIS A 43 17.89 -0.46 -5.30
N ASN A 44 18.00 -1.77 -5.16
CA ASN A 44 16.84 -2.64 -4.98
C ASN A 44 16.20 -2.30 -3.61
N GLU A 45 14.91 -2.64 -3.44
CA GLU A 45 14.18 -2.43 -2.19
C GLU A 45 14.90 -3.01 -0.99
N ASP A 46 15.47 -4.22 -1.10
CA ASP A 46 16.25 -4.86 -0.04
C ASP A 46 17.48 -4.05 0.36
N GLU A 47 18.17 -3.45 -0.60
CA GLU A 47 19.33 -2.58 -0.34
C GLU A 47 18.90 -1.30 0.37
N ILE A 48 17.76 -0.71 -0.01
CA ILE A 48 17.21 0.46 0.67
C ILE A 48 16.85 0.11 2.11
N ARG A 49 16.26 -1.05 2.37
CA ARG A 49 15.95 -1.52 3.74
C ARG A 49 17.25 -1.65 4.59
N ILE A 50 18.32 -2.19 4.03
CA ILE A 50 19.61 -2.28 4.71
C ILE A 50 20.17 -0.89 5.03
N LEU A 51 20.12 0.06 4.11
CA LEU A 51 20.57 1.43 4.33
C LEU A 51 19.76 2.15 5.41
N MET A 52 18.44 1.89 5.47
CA MET A 52 17.56 2.42 6.52
C MET A 52 17.93 1.86 7.91
N GLU A 53 18.14 0.54 8.00
CA GLU A 53 18.59 -0.09 9.25
C GLU A 53 19.95 0.45 9.71
N GLU A 54 20.88 0.66 8.79
CA GLU A 54 22.19 1.23 9.11
C GLU A 54 22.05 2.68 9.60
N SER A 55 21.20 3.47 8.93
CA SER A 55 20.89 4.84 9.34
C SER A 55 20.26 4.88 10.74
N HIS A 56 19.40 3.91 11.07
CA HIS A 56 18.84 3.77 12.41
C HIS A 56 19.92 3.43 13.46
N LYS A 57 20.83 2.49 13.17
CA LYS A 57 21.94 2.14 14.07
C LYS A 57 22.85 3.33 14.37
N HIS A 58 23.02 4.24 13.41
CA HIS A 58 23.79 5.47 13.58
C HIS A 58 22.99 6.63 14.20
N GLY A 59 21.70 6.44 14.50
CA GLY A 59 20.86 7.43 15.16
C GLY A 59 20.33 8.55 14.24
N TYR A 60 20.45 8.41 12.92
CA TYR A 60 19.88 9.36 11.93
C TYR A 60 18.39 9.17 11.73
N ILE A 61 17.89 7.96 11.96
CA ILE A 61 16.47 7.57 11.84
C ILE A 61 16.05 6.97 13.18
N ASP A 62 14.91 7.39 13.73
CA ASP A 62 14.38 6.78 14.94
C ASP A 62 13.64 5.46 14.64
N LYS A 63 13.31 4.70 15.70
CA LYS A 63 12.63 3.41 15.55
C LYS A 63 11.23 3.55 14.92
N THR A 64 10.55 4.63 15.20
CA THR A 64 9.19 4.88 14.68
C THR A 64 9.24 5.19 13.19
N GLU A 65 10.21 6.02 12.79
CA GLU A 65 10.44 6.37 11.39
C GLU A 65 10.81 5.12 10.58
N LEU A 66 11.71 4.28 11.09
CA LEU A 66 12.07 3.00 10.46
C LEU A 66 10.84 2.12 10.26
N THR A 67 9.99 1.98 11.29
CA THR A 67 8.76 1.20 11.20
C THR A 67 7.80 1.76 10.13
N TYR A 68 7.68 3.08 10.00
CA TYR A 68 6.83 3.68 8.96
C TYR A 68 7.35 3.40 7.55
N LEU A 69 8.67 3.47 7.36
CA LEU A 69 9.29 3.18 6.07
C LEU A 69 9.10 1.71 5.67
N ASP A 70 9.31 0.77 6.60
CA ASP A 70 9.03 -0.66 6.38
C ASP A 70 7.57 -0.90 6.02
N ASN A 71 6.63 -0.26 6.74
CA ASN A 71 5.21 -0.38 6.45
C ASN A 71 4.84 0.16 5.05
N VAL A 72 5.55 1.16 4.54
CA VAL A 72 5.34 1.68 3.17
C VAL A 72 5.75 0.66 2.13
N PHE A 73 6.87 -0.03 2.30
CA PHE A 73 7.30 -1.09 1.41
C PHE A 73 6.33 -2.27 1.46
N ASP A 74 6.00 -2.75 2.65
CA ASP A 74 5.03 -3.84 2.84
C ASP A 74 3.66 -3.51 2.25
N PHE A 75 3.22 -2.24 2.33
CA PHE A 75 1.98 -1.79 1.72
C PHE A 75 2.00 -1.91 0.19
N SER A 76 3.15 -1.68 -0.44
CA SER A 76 3.28 -1.76 -1.90
C SER A 76 3.09 -3.17 -2.43
N ASP A 77 3.46 -4.19 -1.66
CA ASP A 77 3.42 -5.59 -2.05
C ASP A 77 2.07 -6.25 -1.81
N ARG A 78 1.24 -5.67 -0.92
CA ARG A 78 -0.05 -6.24 -0.55
C ARG A 78 -1.11 -6.08 -1.64
N ARG A 79 -2.05 -7.03 -1.63
CA ARG A 79 -3.23 -7.09 -2.51
C ARG A 79 -4.52 -6.97 -1.73
N ALA A 80 -5.63 -6.76 -2.43
CA ALA A 80 -6.95 -6.73 -1.83
C ALA A 80 -7.28 -8.01 -1.05
N SER A 81 -6.84 -9.18 -1.55
CA SER A 81 -6.94 -10.47 -0.87
C SER A 81 -6.35 -10.47 0.54
N ASP A 82 -5.30 -9.68 0.78
CA ASP A 82 -4.56 -9.71 2.05
C ASP A 82 -5.26 -8.93 3.17
N ILE A 83 -6.25 -8.10 2.80
CA ILE A 83 -7.00 -7.25 3.76
C ILE A 83 -8.51 -7.46 3.70
N MET A 84 -9.02 -8.24 2.75
CA MET A 84 -10.45 -8.49 2.65
C MET A 84 -10.94 -9.37 3.79
N VAL A 85 -12.19 -9.16 4.19
CA VAL A 85 -12.89 -10.09 5.06
C VAL A 85 -13.31 -11.30 4.23
N PRO A 86 -12.96 -12.54 4.63
CA PRO A 86 -13.41 -13.73 3.92
C PRO A 86 -14.94 -13.79 3.83
N ARG A 87 -15.44 -14.37 2.75
CA ARG A 87 -16.90 -14.50 2.53
C ARG A 87 -17.64 -15.15 3.69
N THR A 88 -17.04 -16.16 4.32
CA THR A 88 -17.60 -16.86 5.47
C THR A 88 -17.89 -15.91 6.63
N ASP A 89 -17.00 -14.98 6.87
CA ASP A 89 -17.02 -14.08 8.01
C ASP A 89 -17.71 -12.73 7.69
N MET A 90 -18.10 -12.54 6.44
CA MET A 90 -18.79 -11.33 6.00
C MET A 90 -20.20 -11.28 6.57
N ILE A 91 -20.52 -10.20 7.27
CA ILE A 91 -21.85 -9.95 7.83
C ILE A 91 -22.66 -9.15 6.82
N CYS A 92 -23.79 -9.71 6.40
CA CYS A 92 -24.69 -9.15 5.41
C CYS A 92 -26.07 -8.91 6.00
N LEU A 93 -26.82 -8.03 5.36
CA LEU A 93 -28.28 -7.92 5.50
C LEU A 93 -28.94 -8.56 4.28
N TYR A 94 -29.99 -9.34 4.50
CA TYR A 94 -30.65 -10.08 3.45
C TYR A 94 -31.99 -9.45 3.11
N LEU A 95 -32.32 -9.40 1.82
CA LEU A 95 -33.62 -8.89 1.37
C LEU A 95 -34.80 -9.76 1.81
N GLU A 96 -34.55 -11.06 1.97
CA GLU A 96 -35.56 -12.04 2.39
C GLU A 96 -35.86 -11.99 3.88
N ASP A 97 -34.92 -11.44 4.68
CA ASP A 97 -35.09 -11.31 6.11
C ASP A 97 -36.10 -10.19 6.45
N SER A 98 -36.75 -10.32 7.60
CA SER A 98 -37.62 -9.27 8.10
C SER A 98 -36.86 -7.97 8.38
N TRP A 99 -37.56 -6.84 8.33
CA TRP A 99 -36.99 -5.54 8.72
C TRP A 99 -36.40 -5.58 10.14
N GLU A 100 -37.12 -6.24 11.06
CA GLU A 100 -36.74 -6.39 12.46
C GLU A 100 -35.46 -7.20 12.64
N ASP A 101 -35.30 -8.29 11.89
CA ASP A 101 -34.11 -9.14 11.93
C ASP A 101 -32.89 -8.41 11.37
N ASN A 102 -33.04 -7.73 10.27
CA ASN A 102 -31.96 -6.91 9.67
C ASN A 102 -31.52 -5.78 10.60
N ILE A 103 -32.47 -5.11 11.29
CA ILE A 103 -32.14 -4.09 12.30
C ILE A 103 -31.40 -4.72 13.47
N LYS A 104 -31.87 -5.83 13.97
CA LYS A 104 -31.24 -6.56 15.07
C LYS A 104 -29.79 -6.90 14.73
N THR A 105 -29.55 -7.49 13.57
CA THR A 105 -28.19 -7.78 13.08
C THR A 105 -27.35 -6.53 13.01
N ALA A 106 -27.87 -5.43 12.44
CA ALA A 106 -27.13 -4.18 12.31
C ALA A 106 -26.76 -3.54 13.67
N LEU A 107 -27.61 -3.69 14.69
CA LEU A 107 -27.37 -3.16 16.04
C LEU A 107 -26.41 -4.03 16.85
N GLU A 108 -26.50 -5.35 16.70
CA GLU A 108 -25.64 -6.32 17.40
C GLU A 108 -24.20 -6.23 16.89
N GLU A 109 -24.01 -6.22 15.57
CA GLU A 109 -22.69 -6.25 14.91
C GLU A 109 -21.98 -4.90 14.87
N ARG A 110 -22.69 -3.79 15.09
CA ARG A 110 -22.15 -2.43 15.26
C ARG A 110 -21.23 -1.93 14.15
N MET A 111 -21.44 -2.38 12.92
CA MET A 111 -20.67 -1.94 11.76
C MET A 111 -21.25 -0.65 11.18
N THR A 112 -20.44 0.05 10.39
CA THR A 112 -20.89 1.28 9.72
C THR A 112 -21.57 1.01 8.38
N ARG A 113 -21.15 -0.04 7.70
CA ARG A 113 -21.62 -0.41 6.35
C ARG A 113 -21.88 -1.91 6.31
N TYR A 114 -23.01 -2.28 5.76
CA TYR A 114 -23.44 -3.67 5.61
C TYR A 114 -23.69 -3.97 4.14
N PRO A 115 -23.06 -4.98 3.55
CA PRO A 115 -23.48 -5.48 2.26
C PRO A 115 -24.97 -5.92 2.31
N ILE A 116 -25.70 -5.62 1.27
CA ILE A 116 -27.08 -6.12 1.09
C ILE A 116 -27.02 -7.24 0.08
N CYS A 117 -27.46 -8.41 0.49
CA CYS A 117 -27.46 -9.62 -0.32
C CYS A 117 -28.89 -9.98 -0.77
N ASP A 118 -28.98 -10.50 -1.99
CA ASP A 118 -30.18 -11.12 -2.54
C ASP A 118 -29.91 -12.65 -2.53
N GLU A 119 -30.70 -13.42 -1.81
CA GLU A 119 -30.58 -14.87 -1.60
C GLU A 119 -29.29 -15.28 -0.83
N ASP A 120 -28.11 -14.99 -1.34
CA ASP A 120 -26.84 -15.43 -0.74
C ASP A 120 -25.73 -14.34 -0.80
N LYS A 121 -24.59 -14.64 -0.17
CA LYS A 121 -23.41 -13.73 -0.12
C LYS A 121 -22.72 -13.55 -1.47
N ASP A 122 -23.09 -14.25 -2.53
CA ASP A 122 -22.56 -14.06 -3.88
C ASP A 122 -23.33 -13.00 -4.65
N HIS A 123 -24.57 -12.74 -4.25
CA HIS A 123 -25.46 -11.78 -4.91
C HIS A 123 -25.58 -10.49 -4.12
N ILE A 124 -24.49 -9.71 -4.10
CA ILE A 124 -24.45 -8.40 -3.42
C ILE A 124 -25.06 -7.34 -4.36
N ILE A 125 -26.18 -6.75 -3.98
CA ILE A 125 -26.86 -5.69 -4.75
C ILE A 125 -26.34 -4.29 -4.43
N GLY A 126 -25.71 -4.10 -3.26
CA GLY A 126 -25.22 -2.82 -2.79
C GLY A 126 -24.77 -2.88 -1.34
N PHE A 127 -24.63 -1.73 -0.71
CA PHE A 127 -24.39 -1.65 0.72
C PHE A 127 -25.30 -0.64 1.40
N LEU A 128 -25.68 -0.93 2.64
CA LEU A 128 -26.40 -0.03 3.53
C LEU A 128 -25.42 0.73 4.43
N HIS A 129 -25.61 2.03 4.55
CA HIS A 129 -24.94 2.80 5.59
C HIS A 129 -25.81 2.88 6.84
N ILE A 130 -25.26 2.52 8.01
CA ILE A 130 -26.00 2.49 9.29
C ILE A 130 -26.78 3.79 9.59
N LYS A 131 -26.26 4.96 9.17
CA LYS A 131 -26.94 6.25 9.37
C LYS A 131 -28.26 6.36 8.61
N ASP A 132 -28.36 5.72 7.44
CA ASP A 132 -29.58 5.74 6.64
C ASP A 132 -30.64 4.86 7.31
N LEU A 133 -30.23 3.69 7.83
CA LEU A 133 -31.10 2.84 8.63
C LEU A 133 -31.61 3.55 9.89
N LEU A 134 -30.71 4.18 10.63
CA LEU A 134 -31.10 4.91 11.85
C LEU A 134 -32.02 6.10 11.56
N ARG A 135 -31.87 6.77 10.41
CA ARG A 135 -32.77 7.84 9.98
C ARG A 135 -34.17 7.30 9.73
N SER A 136 -34.29 6.19 9.02
CA SER A 136 -35.59 5.55 8.77
C SER A 136 -36.26 5.07 10.04
N LEU A 137 -35.49 4.47 10.94
CA LEU A 137 -35.97 4.07 12.27
C LEU A 137 -36.53 5.25 13.06
N ASN A 138 -35.79 6.35 13.11
CA ASN A 138 -36.22 7.55 13.85
C ASN A 138 -37.45 8.21 13.23
N ALA A 139 -37.65 8.08 11.91
CA ALA A 139 -38.83 8.54 11.22
C ALA A 139 -40.04 7.57 11.38
N GLY A 140 -39.86 6.41 11.97
CA GLY A 140 -40.88 5.37 12.06
C GLY A 140 -41.18 4.71 10.71
N GLU A 141 -40.29 4.87 9.74
CA GLU A 141 -40.43 4.33 8.39
C GLU A 141 -39.82 2.92 8.30
N ARG A 142 -40.34 2.12 7.40
CA ARG A 142 -39.82 0.77 7.08
C ARG A 142 -39.61 0.66 5.58
N PRO A 143 -38.63 1.36 5.03
CA PRO A 143 -38.37 1.33 3.60
C PRO A 143 -37.80 -0.05 3.20
N ASP A 144 -38.03 -0.44 1.96
CA ASP A 144 -37.36 -1.59 1.38
C ASP A 144 -35.83 -1.37 1.38
N LEU A 145 -35.06 -2.38 1.81
CA LEU A 145 -33.59 -2.34 1.84
C LEU A 145 -33.01 -2.02 0.45
N ARG A 146 -33.66 -2.44 -0.63
CA ARG A 146 -33.26 -2.06 -2.00
C ARG A 146 -33.24 -0.56 -2.20
N SER A 147 -34.18 0.16 -1.62
CA SER A 147 -34.29 1.63 -1.74
C SER A 147 -33.18 2.37 -0.99
N LEU A 148 -32.64 1.76 0.05
CA LEU A 148 -31.54 2.27 0.86
C LEU A 148 -30.17 1.81 0.35
N ALA A 149 -30.13 0.90 -0.62
CA ALA A 149 -28.90 0.33 -1.15
C ALA A 149 -28.08 1.36 -1.92
N ARG A 150 -26.86 1.58 -1.48
CA ARG A 150 -25.88 2.39 -2.19
C ARG A 150 -25.05 1.50 -3.11
N LYS A 151 -24.63 2.05 -4.25
CA LYS A 151 -23.82 1.34 -5.21
C LYS A 151 -22.47 0.93 -4.60
N VAL A 152 -22.10 -0.34 -4.80
CA VAL A 152 -20.80 -0.89 -4.38
C VAL A 152 -19.83 -0.94 -5.55
N LEU A 153 -18.55 -0.69 -5.28
CA LEU A 153 -17.50 -0.87 -6.26
C LEU A 153 -16.93 -2.29 -6.12
N LEU A 154 -17.01 -3.05 -7.21
CA LEU A 154 -16.42 -4.39 -7.25
C LEU A 154 -14.99 -4.30 -7.78
N VAL A 155 -14.07 -4.94 -7.09
CA VAL A 155 -12.65 -5.00 -7.45
C VAL A 155 -12.16 -6.45 -7.39
N PRO A 156 -11.22 -6.85 -8.24
CA PRO A 156 -10.63 -8.19 -8.15
C PRO A 156 -9.76 -8.29 -6.89
N GLU A 157 -9.72 -9.47 -6.28
CA GLU A 157 -8.87 -9.75 -5.11
C GLU A 157 -7.37 -9.56 -5.36
N SER A 158 -6.94 -9.72 -6.62
CA SER A 158 -5.55 -9.50 -7.06
C SER A 158 -5.17 -8.03 -7.20
N LEU A 159 -6.10 -7.08 -6.97
CA LEU A 159 -5.83 -5.65 -7.10
C LEU A 159 -4.79 -5.20 -6.05
N PRO A 160 -3.70 -4.53 -6.45
CA PRO A 160 -2.75 -3.95 -5.50
C PRO A 160 -3.42 -2.96 -4.54
N ILE A 161 -3.07 -3.02 -3.25
CA ILE A 161 -3.65 -2.15 -2.21
C ILE A 161 -3.47 -0.67 -2.52
N SER A 162 -2.33 -0.28 -3.10
CA SER A 162 -2.07 1.10 -3.50
C SER A 162 -3.11 1.65 -4.47
N LYS A 163 -3.56 0.82 -5.43
CA LYS A 163 -4.65 1.15 -6.35
C LYS A 163 -6.00 1.14 -5.65
N LEU A 164 -6.24 0.16 -4.75
CA LEU A 164 -7.46 0.07 -3.97
C LEU A 164 -7.65 1.31 -3.08
N LEU A 165 -6.60 1.76 -2.39
CA LEU A 165 -6.63 2.98 -1.59
C LEU A 165 -7.02 4.20 -2.42
N ARG A 166 -6.43 4.36 -3.60
CA ARG A 166 -6.76 5.45 -4.52
C ARG A 166 -8.23 5.44 -4.95
N LEU A 167 -8.77 4.26 -5.27
CA LEU A 167 -10.19 4.09 -5.62
C LEU A 167 -11.09 4.42 -4.42
N SER A 168 -10.74 3.97 -3.22
CA SER A 168 -11.47 4.25 -1.98
C SER A 168 -11.55 5.75 -1.69
N LEU A 169 -10.45 6.49 -1.85
CA LEU A 169 -10.41 7.94 -1.62
C LEU A 169 -11.24 8.74 -2.64
N ILE A 170 -11.43 8.24 -3.86
CA ILE A 170 -12.22 8.91 -4.90
C ILE A 170 -13.72 8.67 -4.67
N HIS A 171 -14.10 7.56 -4.05
CA HIS A 171 -15.49 7.13 -3.90
C HIS A 171 -16.07 7.33 -2.48
N ILE A 172 -15.33 7.98 -1.57
CA ILE A 172 -15.84 8.42 -0.27
C ILE A 172 -16.49 9.78 -0.42
#